data_ea03a5ca28f6cc1b207912d968419e69
#
_entry.id   ea03a5ca28f6cc1b207912d968419e69
#
_cell.length_a   1.000
_cell.length_b   1.000
_cell.length_c   1.000
_cell.angle_alpha   90.00
_cell.angle_beta   90.00
_cell.angle_gamma   90.00
#
_symmetry.space_group_name_H-M   'P 1'
#
loop_
_entity.id
_entity.type
_entity.pdbx_description
1 polymer ?
#
loop_
_entity_poly.entity_id
_entity_poly.type
_entity_poly.pdbx_seq_one_letter_code
_entity_poly.pdbx_strand_id
1 'polypeptide(L)'
;MLLATTKVEDLDRFVEVFSKAGAVKRKLHGSKGATVFLDPTEEDRVWALFDWDAEGWKNFVSDPEVPAILQAAGHKGKPQAAMLVGEFEA
;
A
#
# COMPACT_ATOMS: atom_id res chain seq x y z
N MET A 1 -4.05 12.21 -0.03
CA MET A 1 -4.45 10.93 -0.62
C MET A 1 -3.40 10.47 -1.61
N LEU A 2 -3.08 9.21 -1.63
CA LEU A 2 -2.13 8.67 -2.60
C LEU A 2 -2.58 7.30 -3.12
N LEU A 3 -2.10 6.94 -4.30
CA LEU A 3 -2.37 5.66 -4.94
C LEU A 3 -1.07 4.88 -5.02
N ALA A 4 -1.08 3.64 -4.55
CA ALA A 4 0.09 2.76 -4.64
C ALA A 4 -0.25 1.50 -5.42
N THR A 5 0.76 0.92 -6.05
CA THR A 5 0.62 -0.35 -6.75
C THR A 5 1.82 -1.23 -6.48
N THR A 6 1.59 -2.52 -6.47
CA THR A 6 2.63 -3.53 -6.30
C THR A 6 2.15 -4.85 -6.89
N LYS A 7 3.09 -5.73 -7.18
CA LYS A 7 2.78 -7.12 -7.52
C LYS A 7 3.00 -8.00 -6.31
N VAL A 8 2.14 -8.99 -6.13
CA VAL A 8 2.19 -9.90 -4.97
C VAL A 8 2.16 -11.36 -5.44
N GLU A 9 2.74 -12.24 -4.65
CA GLU A 9 2.80 -13.67 -4.96
C GLU A 9 1.48 -14.38 -4.71
N ASP A 10 0.73 -13.92 -3.70
CA ASP A 10 -0.50 -14.56 -3.23
C ASP A 10 -1.42 -13.50 -2.64
N LEU A 11 -2.60 -13.35 -3.22
CA LEU A 11 -3.54 -12.30 -2.82
C LEU A 11 -4.04 -12.50 -1.39
N ASP A 12 -4.36 -13.73 -0.98
CA ASP A 12 -4.87 -14.01 0.35
C ASP A 12 -3.83 -13.69 1.42
N ARG A 13 -2.57 -14.06 1.19
CA ARG A 13 -1.47 -13.73 2.10
C ARG A 13 -1.24 -12.22 2.16
N PHE A 14 -1.31 -11.55 1.02
CA PHE A 14 -1.20 -10.09 0.97
C PHE A 14 -2.28 -9.43 1.83
N VAL A 15 -3.53 -9.80 1.64
CA VAL A 15 -4.67 -9.24 2.40
C VAL A 15 -4.51 -9.50 3.90
N GLU A 16 -4.09 -10.69 4.27
CA GLU A 16 -3.86 -11.08 5.67
C GLU A 16 -2.86 -10.14 6.35
N VAL A 17 -1.68 -9.96 5.74
CA VAL A 17 -0.62 -9.13 6.32
C VAL A 17 -0.98 -7.65 6.20
N PHE A 18 -1.54 -7.24 5.08
CA PHE A 18 -1.95 -5.85 4.83
C PHE A 18 -2.96 -5.37 5.86
N SER A 19 -3.92 -6.21 6.22
CA SER A 19 -4.99 -5.85 7.16
C SER A 19 -4.57 -5.92 8.63
N LYS A 20 -3.43 -6.51 8.94
CA LYS A 20 -2.93 -6.69 10.32
C LYS A 20 -1.64 -5.93 10.57
N ALA A 21 -0.50 -6.56 10.37
CA ALA A 21 0.80 -5.93 10.64
C ALA A 21 1.01 -4.66 9.80
N GLY A 22 0.60 -4.70 8.53
CA GLY A 22 0.66 -3.54 7.66
C GLY A 22 -0.18 -2.37 8.16
N ALA A 23 -1.39 -2.67 8.63
CA ALA A 23 -2.29 -1.64 9.16
C ALA A 23 -1.73 -0.95 10.41
N VAL A 24 -1.10 -1.71 11.31
CA VAL A 24 -0.46 -1.14 12.50
C VAL A 24 0.61 -0.12 12.11
N LYS A 25 1.46 -0.46 11.15
CA LYS A 25 2.53 0.43 10.70
C LYS A 25 2.00 1.62 9.92
N ARG A 26 1.00 1.43 9.05
CA ARG A 26 0.38 2.53 8.32
C ARG A 26 -0.25 3.53 9.29
N LYS A 27 -0.99 3.04 10.28
CA LYS A 27 -1.62 3.88 11.30
C LYS A 27 -0.57 4.66 12.11
N LEU A 28 0.53 4.01 12.47
CA LEU A 28 1.64 4.65 13.18
C LEU A 28 2.18 5.87 12.40
N HIS A 29 2.23 5.77 11.07
CA HIS A 29 2.72 6.83 10.20
C HIS A 29 1.61 7.73 9.65
N GLY A 30 0.43 7.72 10.23
CA GLY A 30 -0.62 8.69 9.96
C GLY A 30 -1.63 8.33 8.88
N SER A 31 -1.62 7.12 8.35
CA SER A 31 -2.66 6.66 7.43
C SER A 31 -4.01 6.55 8.15
N LYS A 32 -5.06 7.03 7.51
CA LYS A 32 -6.42 7.00 8.06
C LYS A 32 -7.28 5.89 7.44
N GLY A 33 -6.82 5.27 6.38
CA GLY A 33 -7.55 4.21 5.73
C GLY A 33 -6.95 3.81 4.39
N ALA A 34 -7.41 2.69 3.87
CA ALA A 34 -6.96 2.16 2.60
C ALA A 34 -8.09 1.40 1.92
N THR A 35 -8.16 1.51 0.60
CA THR A 35 -9.05 0.70 -0.24
C THR A 35 -8.20 -0.02 -1.26
N VAL A 36 -8.34 -1.33 -1.36
CA VAL A 36 -7.52 -2.17 -2.22
C VAL A 36 -8.34 -2.67 -3.41
N PHE A 37 -7.73 -2.63 -4.58
CA PHE A 37 -8.32 -3.07 -5.84
C PHE A 37 -7.40 -4.10 -6.49
N LEU A 38 -8.00 -5.08 -7.15
CA LEU A 38 -7.27 -6.02 -7.99
C LEU A 38 -7.20 -5.45 -9.42
N ASP A 39 -6.02 -5.54 -10.05
CA ASP A 39 -5.85 -5.08 -11.42
C ASP A 39 -6.72 -5.93 -12.38
N PRO A 40 -7.43 -5.31 -13.34
CA PRO A 40 -8.32 -6.07 -14.21
C PRO A 40 -7.62 -6.96 -15.24
N THR A 41 -6.32 -6.73 -15.50
CA THR A 41 -5.57 -7.47 -16.51
C THR A 41 -4.37 -8.25 -15.97
N GLU A 42 -3.74 -7.77 -14.90
CA GLU A 42 -2.60 -8.43 -14.27
C GLU A 42 -3.05 -9.11 -12.98
N GLU A 43 -3.08 -10.43 -12.96
CA GLU A 43 -3.60 -11.22 -11.83
C GLU A 43 -2.85 -11.01 -10.53
N ASP A 44 -1.58 -10.66 -10.60
CA ASP A 44 -0.71 -10.47 -9.44
C ASP A 44 -0.55 -9.00 -9.02
N ARG A 45 -1.17 -8.06 -9.73
CA ARG A 45 -1.07 -6.64 -9.41
C ARG A 45 -2.26 -6.17 -8.58
N VAL A 46 -1.94 -5.48 -7.49
CA VAL A 46 -2.94 -4.82 -6.64
C VAL A 46 -2.70 -3.32 -6.63
N TRP A 47 -3.77 -2.57 -6.39
CA TRP A 47 -3.77 -1.13 -6.25
C TRP A 47 -4.34 -0.79 -4.88
N ALA A 48 -3.76 0.20 -4.22
CA ALA A 48 -4.27 0.66 -2.93
C ALA A 48 -4.43 2.17 -2.96
N LEU A 49 -5.64 2.62 -2.67
CA LEU A 49 -5.92 4.04 -2.49
C LEU A 49 -5.87 4.33 -0.99
N PHE A 50 -4.95 5.21 -0.58
CA PHE A 50 -4.74 5.54 0.82
C PHE A 50 -5.23 6.95 1.16
N ASP A 51 -5.94 7.06 2.26
CA ASP A 51 -6.15 8.35 2.93
C ASP A 51 -4.90 8.68 3.75
N TRP A 52 -3.91 9.25 3.09
CA TRP A 52 -2.57 9.44 3.60
C TRP A 52 -1.87 10.56 2.86
N ASP A 53 -0.99 11.29 3.54
CA ASP A 53 -0.18 12.30 2.88
C ASP A 53 1.18 11.73 2.43
N ALA A 54 1.89 12.51 1.62
CA ALA A 54 3.17 12.10 1.07
C ALA A 54 4.24 11.93 2.15
N GLU A 55 4.19 12.75 3.20
CA GLU A 55 5.15 12.67 4.31
C GLU A 55 4.97 11.39 5.12
N GLY A 56 3.74 11.02 5.42
CA GLY A 56 3.43 9.78 6.11
C GLY A 56 3.88 8.56 5.32
N TRP A 57 3.62 8.55 4.02
CA TRP A 57 4.11 7.50 3.13
C TRP A 57 5.63 7.41 3.14
N LYS A 58 6.33 8.56 3.03
CA LYS A 58 7.78 8.60 3.07
C LYS A 58 8.34 8.01 4.36
N ASN A 59 7.74 8.37 5.49
CA ASN A 59 8.15 7.85 6.80
C ASN A 59 7.89 6.34 6.91
N PHE A 60 6.78 5.87 6.37
CA PHE A 60 6.44 4.44 6.34
C PHE A 60 7.49 3.65 5.53
N VAL A 61 7.80 4.08 4.32
CA VAL A 61 8.77 3.34 3.47
C VAL A 61 10.20 3.45 3.98
N SER A 62 10.46 4.40 4.88
CA SER A 62 11.76 4.58 5.54
C SER A 62 11.85 3.86 6.89
N ASP A 63 10.75 3.32 7.38
CA ASP A 63 10.71 2.58 8.64
C ASP A 63 11.47 1.25 8.49
N PRO A 64 12.49 0.98 9.31
CA PRO A 64 13.33 -0.21 9.15
C PRO A 64 12.60 -1.53 9.39
N GLU A 65 11.41 -1.50 10.00
CA GLU A 65 10.60 -2.71 10.22
C GLU A 65 9.66 -3.03 9.05
N VAL A 66 9.43 -2.08 8.14
CA VAL A 66 8.49 -2.24 7.03
C VAL A 66 8.95 -3.24 5.98
N PRO A 67 10.23 -3.31 5.57
CA PRO A 67 10.66 -4.31 4.58
C PRO A 67 10.29 -5.75 4.93
N ALA A 68 10.41 -6.14 6.20
CA ALA A 68 10.05 -7.49 6.63
C ALA A 68 8.53 -7.74 6.51
N ILE A 69 7.71 -6.72 6.76
CA ILE A 69 6.26 -6.80 6.61
C ILE A 69 5.88 -6.95 5.14
N LEU A 70 6.50 -6.19 4.25
CA LEU A 70 6.27 -6.30 2.81
C LEU A 70 6.67 -7.68 2.29
N GLN A 71 7.78 -8.22 2.76
CA GLN A 71 8.22 -9.57 2.41
C GLN A 71 7.21 -10.61 2.90
N ALA A 72 6.75 -10.49 4.13
CA ALA A 72 5.72 -11.39 4.69
C ALA A 72 4.42 -11.33 3.90
N ALA A 73 4.07 -10.16 3.37
CA ALA A 73 2.89 -9.98 2.52
C ALA A 73 3.08 -10.51 1.10
N GLY A 74 4.29 -10.93 0.73
CA GLY A 74 4.58 -11.51 -0.58
C GLY A 74 4.78 -10.50 -1.69
N HIS A 75 5.24 -9.29 -1.37
CA HIS A 75 5.57 -8.30 -2.41
C HIS A 75 6.69 -8.82 -3.31
N LYS A 76 6.51 -8.73 -4.62
CA LYS A 76 7.52 -9.13 -5.62
C LYS A 76 8.55 -8.02 -5.87
N GLY A 77 8.31 -6.83 -5.36
CA GLY A 77 9.19 -5.68 -5.49
C GLY A 77 8.71 -4.55 -4.60
N LYS A 78 9.36 -3.40 -4.71
CA LYS A 78 8.95 -2.23 -3.94
C LYS A 78 7.63 -1.68 -4.46
N PRO A 79 6.68 -1.31 -3.59
CA PRO A 79 5.48 -0.62 -4.04
C PRO A 79 5.83 0.74 -4.63
N GLN A 80 5.11 1.12 -5.68
CA GLN A 80 5.23 2.42 -6.32
C GLN A 80 4.04 3.28 -5.91
N ALA A 81 4.28 4.54 -5.64
CA ALA A 81 3.24 5.47 -5.22
C ALA A 81 3.13 6.65 -6.16
N ALA A 82 1.89 7.09 -6.37
CA ALA A 82 1.55 8.29 -7.13
C ALA A 82 0.84 9.25 -6.20
N MET A 83 1.21 10.51 -6.26
CA MET A 83 0.67 11.54 -5.40
C MET A 83 -0.52 12.24 -6.06
N LEU A 84 -1.46 12.67 -5.26
CA LEU A 84 -2.62 13.43 -5.72
C LEU A 84 -2.17 14.73 -6.39
N VAL A 85 -2.65 14.97 -7.60
CA VAL A 85 -2.46 16.25 -8.29
C VAL A 85 -3.67 17.16 -8.06
N GLY A 86 -4.86 16.59 -8.09
CA GLY A 86 -6.08 17.36 -7.88
C GLY A 86 -7.32 16.49 -7.98
N GLU A 87 -8.44 17.03 -7.58
CA GLU A 87 -9.74 16.42 -7.68
C GLU A 87 -10.61 17.29 -8.57
N PHE A 88 -11.29 16.69 -9.53
CA PHE A 88 -12.03 17.41 -10.56
C PHE A 88 -13.45 16.89 -10.64
N GLU A 89 -14.37 17.79 -11.01
CA GLU A 89 -15.70 17.35 -11.39
C GLU A 89 -15.65 16.72 -12.78
N ALA A 90 -16.49 15.77 -13.01
CA ALA A 90 -16.56 14.89 -14.19
C ALA A 90 -15.82 15.33 -15.45
#